data_a39659990339b3ad0614f12ac5d1601e
#
_entry.id   a39659990339b3ad0614f12ac5d1601e
#
_cell.length_a   1.000
_cell.length_b   1.000
_cell.length_c   1.000
_cell.angle_alpha   90.00
_cell.angle_beta   90.00
_cell.angle_gamma   90.00
#
_symmetry.space_group_name_H-M   'P 1'
#
loop_
_entity.id
_entity.type
_entity.pdbx_description
1 polymer ?
#
loop_
_entity_poly.entity_id
_entity_poly.type
_entity_poly.pdbx_seq_one_letter_code
_entity_poly.pdbx_strand_id
1 'polypeptide(L)'
;DLVAGRILMNRRGGGRVVTTDATQPSIDIAPNAARTAMHNDRVLVLVDRPAATGRRQARGRRAPAGPSGRVVDVLERARTQVVGTLEKSRQLWYVVPSDPRITHDIYLPKFGQAAKPKARRGDRVVVEITEWPSRHNAPEGKLLEVIGSPSAPGVDVESVIRQYELPTRFPGKVKAE
;
A
#
# COMPACT_ATOMS: atom_id res chain seq x y z
N ASP A 1 4.78 23.98 8.48
CA ASP A 1 5.99 23.61 7.75
C ASP A 1 5.69 22.40 6.88
N LEU A 2 6.20 22.40 5.63
CA LEU A 2 6.11 21.27 4.69
C LEU A 2 7.41 20.45 4.79
N VAL A 3 7.26 19.14 4.94
CA VAL A 3 8.40 18.23 5.09
C VAL A 3 8.20 17.04 4.14
N ALA A 4 9.25 16.68 3.41
CA ALA A 4 9.26 15.49 2.59
C ALA A 4 9.83 14.29 3.35
N GLY A 5 9.26 13.11 3.13
CA GLY A 5 9.73 11.89 3.77
C GLY A 5 9.06 10.64 3.20
N ARG A 6 9.44 9.49 3.74
CA ARG A 6 8.89 8.18 3.37
C ARG A 6 7.86 7.72 4.40
N ILE A 7 6.65 7.41 3.95
CA ILE A 7 5.58 6.97 4.84
C ILE A 7 5.64 5.46 5.10
N LEU A 8 5.65 5.08 6.36
CA LEU A 8 5.54 3.71 6.83
C LEU A 8 4.13 3.49 7.35
N MET A 9 3.27 2.88 6.54
CA MET A 9 1.88 2.61 6.90
C MET A 9 1.76 1.47 7.91
N ASN A 10 0.76 1.56 8.77
CA ASN A 10 0.33 0.48 9.64
C ASN A 10 -0.97 -0.16 9.11
N ARG A 11 -1.39 -1.27 9.73
CA ARG A 11 -2.61 -2.02 9.36
C ARG A 11 -3.93 -1.27 9.62
N ARG A 12 -3.88 -0.11 10.29
CA ARG A 12 -5.05 0.72 10.60
C ARG A 12 -5.24 1.88 9.64
N GLY A 13 -4.42 1.94 8.57
CA GLY A 13 -4.49 2.98 7.55
C GLY A 13 -3.79 4.30 7.93
N GLY A 14 -3.24 4.41 9.13
CA GLY A 14 -2.33 5.47 9.51
C GLY A 14 -0.87 5.05 9.36
N GLY A 15 0.06 5.89 9.79
CA GLY A 15 1.48 5.58 9.66
C GLY A 15 2.38 6.58 10.32
N ARG A 16 3.66 6.48 9.98
CA ARG A 16 4.70 7.39 10.39
C ARG A 16 5.54 7.79 9.19
N VAL A 17 5.82 9.07 9.05
CA VAL A 17 6.72 9.57 8.01
C VAL A 17 8.11 9.72 8.60
N VAL A 18 9.05 9.01 8.00
CA VAL A 18 10.49 9.18 8.26
C VAL A 18 10.98 10.26 7.32
N THR A 19 11.46 11.35 7.90
CA THR A 19 11.93 12.52 7.16
C THR A 19 13.24 12.22 6.42
N THR A 20 13.47 12.91 5.32
CA THR A 20 14.73 12.81 4.58
C THR A 20 15.91 13.37 5.39
N ASP A 21 15.63 14.30 6.26
CA ASP A 21 16.59 14.88 7.19
C ASP A 21 16.60 14.06 8.50
N ALA A 22 17.69 13.34 8.75
CA ALA A 22 17.84 12.48 9.92
C ALA A 22 17.83 13.25 11.27
N THR A 23 17.97 14.56 11.24
CA THR A 23 17.92 15.42 12.45
C THR A 23 16.50 15.73 12.88
N GLN A 24 15.52 15.54 11.98
CA GLN A 24 14.11 15.81 12.27
C GLN A 24 13.42 14.57 12.81
N PRO A 25 12.56 14.72 13.82
CA PRO A 25 11.79 13.59 14.34
C PRO A 25 10.80 13.08 13.30
N SER A 26 10.49 11.79 13.36
CA SER A 26 9.44 11.20 12.53
C SER A 26 8.07 11.80 12.86
N ILE A 27 7.20 11.92 11.85
CA ILE A 27 5.90 12.58 11.94
C ILE A 27 4.80 11.52 11.96
N ASP A 28 3.95 11.51 12.98
CA ASP A 28 2.82 10.60 13.07
C ASP A 28 1.66 11.07 12.18
N ILE A 29 1.12 10.14 11.37
CA ILE A 29 0.03 10.38 10.42
C ILE A 29 -1.20 9.56 10.83
N ALA A 30 -2.28 10.23 11.14
CA ALA A 30 -3.54 9.57 11.43
C ALA A 30 -4.14 8.92 10.16
N PRO A 31 -5.01 7.89 10.28
CA PRO A 31 -5.60 7.22 9.11
C PRO A 31 -6.31 8.17 8.13
N ASN A 32 -7.07 9.12 8.64
CA ASN A 32 -7.76 10.12 7.83
C ASN A 32 -6.85 11.19 7.24
N ALA A 33 -5.61 11.27 7.73
CA ALA A 33 -4.60 12.23 7.29
C ALA A 33 -3.61 11.64 6.26
N ALA A 34 -3.62 10.32 6.06
CA ALA A 34 -2.75 9.64 5.10
C ALA A 34 -3.20 9.83 3.63
N ARG A 35 -4.47 10.20 3.41
CA ARG A 35 -5.07 10.42 2.09
C ARG A 35 -4.90 9.21 1.15
N THR A 36 -4.19 9.41 0.03
CA THR A 36 -3.94 8.39 -1.00
C THR A 36 -2.58 7.72 -0.87
N ALA A 37 -1.80 8.06 0.18
CA ALA A 37 -0.48 7.51 0.38
C ALA A 37 -0.54 6.02 0.72
N MET A 38 0.38 5.27 0.16
CA MET A 38 0.59 3.86 0.42
C MET A 38 1.93 3.62 1.12
N HIS A 39 2.11 2.40 1.61
CA HIS A 39 3.33 2.05 2.34
C HIS A 39 4.59 2.24 1.47
N ASN A 40 5.58 2.92 2.01
CA ASN A 40 6.85 3.30 1.40
C ASN A 40 6.80 4.43 0.35
N ASP A 41 5.64 5.02 0.06
CA ASP A 41 5.57 6.20 -0.80
C ASP A 41 6.43 7.35 -0.25
N ARG A 42 7.01 8.12 -1.14
CA ARG A 42 7.61 9.41 -0.81
C ARG A 42 6.53 10.48 -0.82
N VAL A 43 6.33 11.13 0.31
CA VAL A 43 5.20 12.04 0.52
C VAL A 43 5.65 13.41 0.97
N LEU A 44 4.83 14.41 0.68
CA LEU A 44 4.92 15.75 1.23
C LEU A 44 3.92 15.87 2.37
N VAL A 45 4.38 16.25 3.55
CA VAL A 45 3.58 16.34 4.76
C VAL A 45 3.54 17.77 5.26
N LEU A 46 2.35 18.25 5.57
CA LEU A 46 2.17 19.47 6.37
C LEU A 46 2.18 19.08 7.84
N VAL A 47 3.20 19.52 8.55
CA VAL A 47 3.37 19.28 9.99
C VAL A 47 2.39 20.17 10.75
N ASP A 48 1.61 19.58 11.63
CA ASP A 48 0.71 20.32 12.50
C ASP A 48 1.55 21.09 13.53
N ARG A 49 1.26 22.37 13.70
CA ARG A 49 1.85 23.11 14.81
C ARG A 49 1.35 22.47 16.11
N PRO A 50 2.24 22.20 17.08
CA PRO A 50 1.78 21.77 18.39
C PRO A 50 0.78 22.81 18.89
N ALA A 51 -0.45 22.35 19.16
CA ALA A 51 -1.45 23.23 19.74
C ALA A 51 -0.86 23.75 21.06
N ALA A 52 -0.66 25.05 21.14
CA ALA A 52 -0.25 25.70 22.39
C ALA A 52 -1.25 25.23 23.46
N THR A 53 -0.74 24.42 24.36
CA THR A 53 -1.30 23.96 25.63
C THR A 53 -2.68 24.50 25.98
N GLY A 54 -3.68 23.60 26.08
CA GLY A 54 -4.90 24.01 26.76
C GLY A 54 -6.18 23.24 26.50
N ARG A 55 -6.22 22.19 25.72
CA ARG A 55 -7.44 21.36 25.65
C ARG A 55 -7.23 19.97 26.24
N ARG A 56 -7.95 19.73 27.34
CA ARG A 56 -8.11 18.46 28.06
C ARG A 56 -8.06 17.28 27.08
N GLN A 57 -7.00 16.49 27.21
CA GLN A 57 -6.91 15.19 26.57
C GLN A 57 -8.11 14.35 27.04
N ALA A 58 -8.93 13.90 26.11
CA ALA A 58 -9.94 12.89 26.37
C ALA A 58 -9.24 11.66 26.97
N ARG A 59 -9.68 11.25 28.14
CA ARG A 59 -9.16 10.09 28.89
C ARG A 59 -9.03 8.89 27.97
N GLY A 60 -7.81 8.34 27.83
CA GLY A 60 -7.56 7.01 27.30
C GLY A 60 -6.78 6.89 25.98
N ARG A 61 -6.41 7.98 25.27
CA ARG A 61 -5.51 7.91 24.12
C ARG A 61 -4.15 8.46 24.48
N ARG A 62 -3.14 7.59 24.43
CA ARG A 62 -1.73 7.99 24.54
C ARG A 62 -1.46 9.02 23.44
N ALA A 63 -1.08 10.24 23.80
CA ALA A 63 -0.67 11.24 22.83
C ALA A 63 0.48 10.69 21.99
N PRO A 64 0.53 10.97 20.68
CA PRO A 64 1.67 10.59 19.87
C PRO A 64 2.93 11.22 20.49
N ALA A 65 3.99 10.41 20.57
CA ALA A 65 5.26 10.81 21.21
C ALA A 65 6.08 11.80 20.35
N GLY A 66 5.53 12.25 19.22
CA GLY A 66 6.20 13.12 18.26
C GLY A 66 5.24 14.08 17.56
N PRO A 67 5.75 14.89 16.62
CA PRO A 67 4.94 15.78 15.81
C PRO A 67 3.93 14.97 14.99
N SER A 68 2.72 15.50 14.85
CA SER A 68 1.69 14.99 13.95
C SER A 68 1.62 15.80 12.66
N GLY A 69 1.04 15.22 11.63
CA GLY A 69 0.88 15.90 10.36
C GLY A 69 -0.14 15.24 9.45
N ARG A 70 -0.32 15.84 8.29
CA ARG A 70 -1.17 15.30 7.23
C ARG A 70 -0.43 15.27 5.90
N VAL A 71 -0.63 14.20 5.13
CA VAL A 71 -0.10 14.11 3.77
C VAL A 71 -0.82 15.14 2.90
N VAL A 72 -0.04 15.96 2.21
CA VAL A 72 -0.53 16.96 1.25
C VAL A 72 -0.50 16.37 -0.14
N ASP A 73 0.61 15.69 -0.49
CA ASP A 73 0.83 15.14 -1.80
C ASP A 73 1.71 13.88 -1.74
N VAL A 74 1.62 13.05 -2.78
CA VAL A 74 2.49 11.89 -3.00
C VAL A 74 3.47 12.24 -4.10
N LEU A 75 4.73 12.43 -3.72
CA LEU A 75 5.80 12.85 -4.63
C LEU A 75 6.28 11.71 -5.52
N GLU A 76 6.30 10.49 -4.98
CA GLU A 76 6.77 9.30 -5.66
C GLU A 76 6.09 8.06 -5.11
N ARG A 77 5.59 7.21 -5.99
CA ARG A 77 5.00 5.93 -5.65
C ARG A 77 6.08 4.87 -5.48
N ALA A 78 6.09 4.21 -4.33
CA ALA A 78 7.03 3.11 -4.07
C ALA A 78 6.67 1.86 -4.87
N ARG A 79 5.39 1.65 -5.16
CA ARG A 79 4.88 0.49 -5.89
C ARG A 79 3.72 0.88 -6.77
N THR A 80 3.67 0.28 -7.96
CA THR A 80 2.54 0.36 -8.88
C THR A 80 1.82 -0.98 -8.99
N GLN A 81 2.44 -2.06 -8.51
CA GLN A 81 1.92 -3.42 -8.57
C GLN A 81 1.59 -3.95 -7.18
N VAL A 82 0.53 -4.73 -7.10
CA VAL A 82 0.05 -5.36 -5.87
C VAL A 82 -0.27 -6.82 -6.13
N VAL A 83 0.19 -7.67 -5.22
CA VAL A 83 -0.19 -9.09 -5.18
C VAL A 83 -1.38 -9.25 -4.25
N GLY A 84 -2.36 -10.04 -4.67
CA GLY A 84 -3.53 -10.29 -3.85
C GLY A 84 -4.34 -11.49 -4.33
N THR A 85 -5.49 -11.68 -3.70
CA THR A 85 -6.45 -12.71 -4.05
C THR A 85 -7.57 -12.11 -4.88
N LEU A 86 -7.86 -12.72 -6.03
CA LEU A 86 -8.94 -12.30 -6.89
C LEU A 86 -10.29 -12.72 -6.31
N GLU A 87 -11.16 -11.76 -6.09
CA GLU A 87 -12.50 -11.97 -5.58
C GLU A 87 -13.57 -11.38 -6.50
N LYS A 88 -14.81 -11.83 -6.30
CA LYS A 88 -15.96 -11.35 -7.06
C LYS A 88 -17.14 -11.10 -6.14
N SER A 89 -17.74 -9.95 -6.25
CA SER A 89 -19.01 -9.60 -5.61
C SER A 89 -20.01 -9.15 -6.67
N ARG A 90 -21.08 -9.91 -6.86
CA ARG A 90 -22.08 -9.69 -7.92
C ARG A 90 -21.42 -9.63 -9.30
N GLN A 91 -21.39 -8.46 -9.95
CA GLN A 91 -20.78 -8.23 -11.26
C GLN A 91 -19.37 -7.61 -11.18
N LEU A 92 -18.90 -7.27 -9.97
CA LEU A 92 -17.65 -6.56 -9.77
C LEU A 92 -16.54 -7.54 -9.39
N TRP A 93 -15.43 -7.46 -10.10
CA TRP A 93 -14.19 -8.12 -9.75
C TRP A 93 -13.27 -7.18 -9.00
N TYR A 94 -12.61 -7.69 -7.98
CA TYR A 94 -11.66 -6.93 -7.17
C TYR A 94 -10.57 -7.85 -6.63
N VAL A 95 -9.47 -7.26 -6.20
CA VAL A 95 -8.35 -7.96 -5.59
C VAL A 95 -8.21 -7.51 -4.15
N VAL A 96 -8.19 -8.49 -3.24
CA VAL A 96 -7.86 -8.28 -1.83
C VAL A 96 -6.34 -8.36 -1.69
N PRO A 97 -5.65 -7.25 -1.35
CA PRO A 97 -4.20 -7.24 -1.23
C PRO A 97 -3.68 -8.23 -0.18
N SER A 98 -2.58 -8.90 -0.48
CA SER A 98 -1.88 -9.78 0.48
C SER A 98 -1.15 -8.98 1.56
N ASP A 99 -0.74 -7.74 1.26
CA ASP A 99 -0.09 -6.85 2.23
C ASP A 99 -1.16 -6.16 3.10
N PRO A 100 -1.23 -6.47 4.41
CA PRO A 100 -2.25 -5.90 5.30
C PRO A 100 -2.11 -4.39 5.55
N ARG A 101 -1.05 -3.77 5.05
CA ARG A 101 -0.84 -2.31 5.09
C ARG A 101 -1.55 -1.59 3.94
N ILE A 102 -1.99 -2.34 2.91
CA ILE A 102 -2.88 -1.84 1.86
C ILE A 102 -4.31 -2.14 2.32
N THR A 103 -5.00 -1.12 2.78
CA THR A 103 -6.30 -1.24 3.47
C THR A 103 -7.50 -1.18 2.53
N HIS A 104 -7.28 -1.05 1.24
CA HIS A 104 -8.33 -0.96 0.22
C HIS A 104 -8.23 -2.10 -0.77
N ASP A 105 -9.39 -2.67 -1.13
CA ASP A 105 -9.50 -3.60 -2.24
C ASP A 105 -9.31 -2.86 -3.56
N ILE A 106 -8.69 -3.51 -4.55
CA ILE A 106 -8.40 -2.92 -5.86
C ILE A 106 -9.43 -3.45 -6.86
N TYR A 107 -10.27 -2.57 -7.38
CA TYR A 107 -11.32 -2.93 -8.32
C TYR A 107 -10.77 -3.11 -9.74
N LEU A 108 -11.35 -4.08 -10.46
CA LEU A 108 -10.95 -4.42 -11.83
C LEU A 108 -12.13 -4.21 -12.80
N PRO A 109 -12.46 -2.96 -13.15
CA PRO A 109 -13.69 -2.65 -13.90
C PRO A 109 -13.69 -3.25 -15.30
N LYS A 110 -12.53 -3.44 -15.92
CA LYS A 110 -12.38 -4.02 -17.26
C LYS A 110 -12.15 -5.54 -17.28
N PHE A 111 -12.06 -6.17 -16.10
CA PHE A 111 -11.82 -7.60 -16.02
C PHE A 111 -13.11 -8.36 -16.37
N GLY A 112 -12.97 -9.35 -17.29
CA GLY A 112 -14.10 -10.13 -17.77
C GLY A 112 -14.81 -9.54 -19.00
N GLN A 113 -14.44 -8.33 -19.45
CA GLN A 113 -14.95 -7.73 -20.69
C GLN A 113 -14.15 -8.17 -21.93
N ALA A 114 -12.88 -8.52 -21.75
CA ALA A 114 -12.04 -9.07 -22.80
C ALA A 114 -11.53 -10.45 -22.37
N ALA A 115 -11.55 -11.40 -23.29
CA ALA A 115 -11.06 -12.76 -23.03
C ALA A 115 -9.56 -12.74 -22.75
N LYS A 116 -9.16 -12.84 -21.48
CA LYS A 116 -7.82 -13.23 -20.98
C LYS A 116 -7.33 -12.34 -19.84
N PRO A 117 -6.61 -12.87 -18.88
CA PRO A 117 -6.26 -14.26 -18.62
C PRO A 117 -7.40 -15.03 -17.94
N LYS A 118 -7.39 -16.36 -18.04
CA LYS A 118 -8.36 -17.26 -17.37
C LYS A 118 -8.06 -17.31 -15.87
N ALA A 119 -8.43 -16.26 -15.13
CA ALA A 119 -8.35 -16.24 -13.69
C ALA A 119 -9.70 -16.62 -13.08
N ARG A 120 -9.64 -17.32 -11.96
CA ARG A 120 -10.81 -17.74 -11.19
C ARG A 120 -10.86 -16.99 -9.85
N ARG A 121 -12.04 -16.91 -9.28
CA ARG A 121 -12.20 -16.44 -7.92
C ARG A 121 -11.32 -17.27 -6.97
N GLY A 122 -10.57 -16.61 -6.11
CA GLY A 122 -9.64 -17.22 -5.16
C GLY A 122 -8.20 -17.33 -5.68
N ASP A 123 -7.95 -17.12 -6.97
CA ASP A 123 -6.59 -17.17 -7.50
C ASP A 123 -5.71 -16.05 -6.95
N ARG A 124 -4.44 -16.36 -6.76
CA ARG A 124 -3.39 -15.36 -6.51
C ARG A 124 -3.04 -14.66 -7.81
N VAL A 125 -3.06 -13.34 -7.77
CA VAL A 125 -2.86 -12.49 -8.95
C VAL A 125 -1.95 -11.31 -8.66
N VAL A 126 -1.35 -10.79 -9.73
CA VAL A 126 -0.65 -9.51 -9.73
C VAL A 126 -1.49 -8.50 -10.50
N VAL A 127 -1.73 -7.36 -9.90
CA VAL A 127 -2.46 -6.24 -10.52
C VAL A 127 -1.60 -4.99 -10.53
N GLU A 128 -1.74 -4.20 -11.57
CA GLU A 128 -1.19 -2.85 -11.65
C GLU A 128 -2.28 -1.85 -11.27
N ILE A 129 -1.95 -0.93 -10.35
CA ILE A 129 -2.86 0.14 -9.97
C ILE A 129 -2.88 1.17 -11.10
N THR A 130 -4.05 1.41 -11.68
CA THR A 130 -4.27 2.41 -12.72
C THR A 130 -4.89 3.69 -12.18
N GLU A 131 -5.74 3.56 -11.15
CA GLU A 131 -6.35 4.68 -10.44
C GLU A 131 -6.08 4.53 -8.93
N TRP A 132 -5.53 5.58 -8.34
CA TRP A 132 -5.18 5.58 -6.93
C TRP A 132 -6.39 5.91 -6.06
N PRO A 133 -6.46 5.37 -4.82
CA PRO A 133 -7.57 5.66 -3.94
C PRO A 133 -7.68 7.17 -3.68
N SER A 134 -8.89 7.67 -3.63
CA SER A 134 -9.19 9.06 -3.27
C SER A 134 -10.28 9.09 -2.19
N ARG A 135 -10.70 10.29 -1.77
CA ARG A 135 -11.81 10.41 -0.80
C ARG A 135 -13.12 9.84 -1.30
N HIS A 136 -13.31 9.77 -2.62
CA HIS A 136 -14.57 9.41 -3.25
C HIS A 136 -14.47 8.14 -4.10
N ASN A 137 -13.27 7.73 -4.49
CA ASN A 137 -13.06 6.60 -5.38
C ASN A 137 -12.17 5.56 -4.72
N ALA A 138 -12.59 4.31 -4.82
CA ALA A 138 -11.74 3.16 -4.50
C ALA A 138 -10.63 3.04 -5.58
N PRO A 139 -9.49 2.41 -5.25
CA PRO A 139 -8.44 2.18 -6.23
C PRO A 139 -8.92 1.22 -7.32
N GLU A 140 -8.53 1.52 -8.55
CA GLU A 140 -8.76 0.63 -9.69
C GLU A 140 -7.45 0.12 -10.23
N GLY A 141 -7.51 -1.05 -10.86
CA GLY A 141 -6.36 -1.68 -11.44
C GLY A 141 -6.68 -2.53 -12.65
N LYS A 142 -5.61 -3.05 -13.22
CA LYS A 142 -5.68 -4.00 -14.32
C LYS A 142 -4.91 -5.26 -13.93
N LEU A 143 -5.44 -6.42 -14.28
CA LEU A 143 -4.79 -7.70 -14.07
C LEU A 143 -3.56 -7.80 -14.98
N LEU A 144 -2.40 -8.06 -14.38
CA LEU A 144 -1.15 -8.30 -15.11
C LEU A 144 -0.86 -9.78 -15.26
N GLU A 145 -0.96 -10.54 -14.16
CA GLU A 145 -0.53 -11.93 -14.11
C GLU A 145 -1.43 -12.73 -13.18
N VAL A 146 -1.64 -14.01 -13.51
CA VAL A 146 -2.27 -15.00 -12.64
C VAL A 146 -1.17 -15.93 -12.14
N ILE A 147 -0.88 -15.89 -10.83
CA ILE A 147 0.12 -16.75 -10.21
C ILE A 147 -0.45 -18.18 -10.10
N GLY A 148 -1.71 -18.29 -9.73
CA GLY A 148 -2.43 -19.57 -9.67
C GLY A 148 -3.30 -19.73 -8.44
N SER A 149 -3.84 -20.95 -8.28
CA SER A 149 -4.65 -21.29 -7.11
C SER A 149 -3.79 -21.30 -5.83
N PRO A 150 -4.27 -20.80 -4.68
CA PRO A 150 -3.56 -20.85 -3.41
C PRO A 150 -3.15 -22.25 -2.97
N SER A 151 -3.89 -23.26 -3.41
CA SER A 151 -3.60 -24.68 -3.12
C SER A 151 -2.58 -25.32 -4.05
N ALA A 152 -2.15 -24.62 -5.12
CA ALA A 152 -1.16 -25.16 -6.03
C ALA A 152 0.25 -25.06 -5.45
N PRO A 153 1.10 -26.07 -5.61
CA PRO A 153 2.48 -26.05 -5.12
C PRO A 153 3.26 -24.85 -5.68
N GLY A 154 3.97 -24.13 -4.80
CA GLY A 154 4.85 -23.02 -5.18
C GLY A 154 4.16 -21.66 -5.32
N VAL A 155 2.84 -21.57 -5.34
CA VAL A 155 2.11 -20.29 -5.46
C VAL A 155 2.37 -19.35 -4.29
N ASP A 156 2.53 -19.89 -3.08
CA ASP A 156 2.86 -19.09 -1.90
C ASP A 156 4.23 -18.46 -2.03
N VAL A 157 5.22 -19.23 -2.48
CA VAL A 157 6.59 -18.73 -2.70
C VAL A 157 6.63 -17.70 -3.82
N GLU A 158 5.96 -17.98 -4.95
CA GLU A 158 5.86 -17.07 -6.09
C GLU A 158 5.18 -15.76 -5.68
N SER A 159 4.11 -15.84 -4.88
CA SER A 159 3.40 -14.66 -4.36
C SER A 159 4.31 -13.78 -3.51
N VAL A 160 5.15 -14.37 -2.65
CA VAL A 160 6.13 -13.63 -1.84
C VAL A 160 7.19 -13.00 -2.72
N ILE A 161 7.73 -13.72 -3.69
CA ILE A 161 8.72 -13.20 -4.64
C ILE A 161 8.17 -11.99 -5.38
N ARG A 162 6.94 -12.05 -5.90
CA ARG A 162 6.30 -10.94 -6.60
C ARG A 162 5.97 -9.77 -5.67
N GLN A 163 5.50 -10.05 -4.46
CA GLN A 163 5.12 -9.02 -3.48
C GLN A 163 6.32 -8.16 -3.07
N TYR A 164 7.50 -8.76 -2.96
CA TYR A 164 8.71 -8.07 -2.53
C TYR A 164 9.66 -7.75 -3.68
N GLU A 165 9.26 -8.03 -4.93
CA GLU A 165 10.08 -7.82 -6.13
C GLU A 165 11.48 -8.47 -6.01
N LEU A 166 11.53 -9.65 -5.38
CA LEU A 166 12.78 -10.35 -5.16
C LEU A 166 13.37 -10.82 -6.49
N PRO A 167 14.69 -10.70 -6.69
CA PRO A 167 15.33 -11.16 -7.90
C PRO A 167 15.22 -12.68 -8.02
N THR A 168 14.54 -13.17 -9.04
CA THR A 168 14.37 -14.60 -9.32
C THR A 168 15.59 -15.25 -9.97
N ARG A 169 16.56 -14.43 -10.40
CA ARG A 169 17.81 -14.90 -10.97
C ARG A 169 18.98 -14.48 -10.09
N PHE A 170 19.63 -15.44 -9.47
CA PHE A 170 20.92 -15.20 -8.85
C PHE A 170 21.96 -14.87 -9.94
N PRO A 171 22.80 -13.83 -9.74
CA PRO A 171 23.91 -13.57 -10.63
C PRO A 171 24.75 -14.85 -10.79
N GLY A 172 25.12 -15.19 -12.04
CA GLY A 172 25.78 -16.46 -12.38
C GLY A 172 27.10 -16.76 -11.64
N LYS A 173 27.61 -15.82 -10.84
CA LYS A 173 28.79 -16.02 -9.99
C LYS A 173 28.56 -16.90 -8.74
N VAL A 174 27.32 -17.20 -8.38
CA VAL A 174 26.98 -18.03 -7.22
C VAL A 174 26.73 -19.50 -7.59
N LYS A 175 26.78 -19.85 -8.88
CA LYS A 175 26.63 -21.24 -9.35
C LYS A 175 27.95 -22.01 -9.49
N ALA A 176 29.07 -21.45 -9.04
CA ALA A 176 30.41 -22.01 -9.21
C ALA A 176 31.12 -22.26 -7.85
N GLU A 177 30.38 -22.65 -6.81
CA GLU A 177 30.94 -23.32 -5.60
C GLU A 177 30.19 -24.60 -5.32
#